data_e05372d7fd900b9c407ad221c77cb812
#
_entry.id   e05372d7fd900b9c407ad221c77cb812
#
_cell.length_a   1.000
_cell.length_b   1.000
_cell.length_c   1.000
_cell.angle_alpha   90.00
_cell.angle_beta   90.00
_cell.angle_gamma   90.00
#
_symmetry.space_group_name_H-M   'P 1'
#
loop_
_entity.id
_entity.type
_entity.pdbx_description
1 polymer ?
#
loop_
_entity_poly.entity_id
_entity_poly.type
_entity_poly.pdbx_seq_one_letter_code
_entity_poly.pdbx_strand_id
1 'polypeptide(L)'
;MFSKEQLKEIENMGIEISPKSEKVKGFSPNKFASYIADNLKIINNKDYFYVYKDGVWKKLDDMYLFQKLRNKLHTYFDDIWSLKIENEYIQALKRIVYYGGDLNANKRYINLLNGMFDLETFTLVEHRPEFYSSIQLPITLKRDVDCPNFKKFLGQCFLGDEEAINLAQEWAGYLLTAETRAQKALILYGLGKNGKGVFIDIISELIGEDNISSIAMNELHRPFSRVCIYGKLANISNENEFNGRSFNTQYLKAIVGEDNINAEQKHQPVFNFKPTVKLVFTTNNLPHTNDGGYALMRRLCMLHFTNTVKEEDRDMHLKDKLRSELDAIFLWALEGLKRLKENNYKFSECKSSNDLLKQYEKELNPMILFFEQCVIKCESTHKENNKIIYNTYR
;
A
#
# COMPACT_ATOMS: atom_id res chain seq x y z
N MET A 1 25.98 28.31 -36.41
CA MET A 1 26.71 27.07 -36.77
C MET A 1 26.76 26.17 -35.55
N PHE A 2 26.26 24.96 -35.68
CA PHE A 2 26.34 23.97 -34.62
C PHE A 2 27.74 23.41 -34.43
N SER A 3 28.12 23.12 -33.20
CA SER A 3 29.37 22.39 -32.89
C SER A 3 29.30 20.95 -33.42
N LYS A 4 30.46 20.27 -33.52
CA LYS A 4 30.51 18.85 -33.93
C LYS A 4 29.71 17.95 -32.96
N GLU A 5 29.71 18.26 -31.67
CA GLU A 5 28.97 17.53 -30.64
C GLU A 5 27.46 17.75 -30.81
N GLN A 6 27.02 18.99 -31.03
CA GLN A 6 25.62 19.31 -31.30
C GLN A 6 25.11 18.62 -32.58
N LEU A 7 25.90 18.61 -33.66
CA LEU A 7 25.54 17.91 -34.90
C LEU A 7 25.34 16.41 -34.66
N LYS A 8 26.23 15.78 -33.88
CA LYS A 8 26.11 14.36 -33.51
C LYS A 8 24.87 14.10 -32.65
N GLU A 9 24.56 14.98 -31.69
CA GLU A 9 23.35 14.86 -30.88
C GLU A 9 22.10 15.02 -31.75
N ILE A 10 22.03 16.01 -32.61
CA ILE A 10 20.93 16.24 -33.56
C ILE A 10 20.68 14.98 -34.42
N GLU A 11 21.77 14.39 -34.97
CA GLU A 11 21.67 13.15 -35.74
C GLU A 11 21.17 11.98 -34.91
N ASN A 12 21.67 11.83 -33.69
CA ASN A 12 21.21 10.80 -32.75
C ASN A 12 19.73 10.97 -32.36
N MET A 13 19.25 12.21 -32.27
CA MET A 13 17.83 12.53 -32.06
C MET A 13 16.97 12.21 -33.30
N GLY A 14 17.59 11.75 -34.41
CA GLY A 14 16.90 11.43 -35.66
C GLY A 14 16.47 12.65 -36.47
N ILE A 15 17.10 13.81 -36.25
CA ILE A 15 16.86 15.04 -37.00
C ILE A 15 17.86 15.10 -38.15
N GLU A 16 17.36 15.17 -39.38
CA GLU A 16 18.17 15.34 -40.58
C GLU A 16 18.21 16.81 -40.98
N ILE A 17 19.39 17.37 -41.04
CA ILE A 17 19.62 18.77 -41.44
C ILE A 17 20.35 18.92 -42.77
N SER A 18 20.12 20.04 -43.43
CA SER A 18 20.86 20.40 -44.61
C SER A 18 22.27 20.91 -44.26
N PRO A 19 23.36 20.33 -44.78
CA PRO A 19 24.71 20.78 -44.48
C PRO A 19 24.98 22.25 -44.83
N LYS A 20 24.24 22.79 -45.80
CA LYS A 20 24.46 24.17 -46.29
C LYS A 20 23.61 25.22 -45.58
N SER A 21 22.43 24.87 -45.08
CA SER A 21 21.46 25.85 -44.56
C SER A 21 21.08 25.59 -43.11
N GLU A 22 21.58 24.51 -42.51
CA GLU A 22 21.21 24.05 -41.15
C GLU A 22 19.70 23.89 -40.94
N LYS A 23 18.92 23.86 -42.04
CA LYS A 23 17.44 23.64 -41.95
C LYS A 23 17.12 22.16 -41.86
N VAL A 24 16.06 21.86 -41.09
CA VAL A 24 15.53 20.50 -40.96
C VAL A 24 15.05 20.01 -42.35
N LYS A 25 15.50 18.83 -42.76
CA LYS A 25 15.07 18.11 -43.97
C LYS A 25 14.11 16.97 -43.64
N GLY A 26 14.28 16.35 -42.48
CA GLY A 26 13.50 15.20 -42.05
C GLY A 26 13.66 14.94 -40.57
N PHE A 27 12.73 14.13 -40.04
CA PHE A 27 12.74 13.68 -38.66
C PHE A 27 12.29 12.22 -38.58
N SER A 28 13.02 11.42 -37.80
CA SER A 28 12.70 10.01 -37.53
C SER A 28 12.20 9.83 -36.12
N PRO A 29 10.89 9.65 -35.91
CA PRO A 29 10.30 9.39 -34.58
C PRO A 29 10.91 8.16 -33.89
N ASN A 30 11.25 7.12 -34.66
CA ASN A 30 11.86 5.90 -34.12
C ASN A 30 13.27 6.14 -33.56
N LYS A 31 14.11 6.90 -34.30
CA LYS A 31 15.45 7.27 -33.81
C LYS A 31 15.36 8.15 -32.58
N PHE A 32 14.42 9.10 -32.55
CA PHE A 32 14.18 9.91 -31.35
C PHE A 32 13.76 9.07 -30.14
N ALA A 33 12.86 8.14 -30.34
CA ALA A 33 12.44 7.22 -29.27
C ALA A 33 13.61 6.36 -28.74
N SER A 34 14.48 5.86 -29.64
CA SER A 34 15.70 5.14 -29.24
C SER A 34 16.66 6.04 -28.47
N TYR A 35 16.89 7.27 -28.98
CA TYR A 35 17.72 8.25 -28.28
C TYR A 35 17.23 8.51 -26.85
N ILE A 36 15.91 8.64 -26.65
CA ILE A 36 15.32 8.81 -25.29
C ILE A 36 15.55 7.57 -24.45
N ALA A 37 15.33 6.37 -24.98
CA ALA A 37 15.54 5.11 -24.27
C ALA A 37 17.00 4.92 -23.81
N ASP A 38 17.96 5.33 -24.64
CA ASP A 38 19.39 5.24 -24.36
C ASP A 38 19.87 6.25 -23.30
N ASN A 39 19.19 7.41 -23.22
CA ASN A 39 19.60 8.50 -22.33
C ASN A 39 18.79 8.58 -21.03
N LEU A 40 17.66 7.87 -20.95
CA LEU A 40 16.82 7.80 -19.75
C LEU A 40 16.61 6.36 -19.35
N LYS A 41 16.81 6.04 -18.07
CA LYS A 41 16.36 4.77 -17.51
C LYS A 41 14.85 4.81 -17.38
N ILE A 42 14.15 4.45 -18.45
CA ILE A 42 12.69 4.53 -18.57
C ILE A 42 12.12 3.16 -18.99
N ILE A 43 10.96 2.80 -18.45
CA ILE A 43 10.20 1.62 -18.87
C ILE A 43 8.75 2.02 -19.12
N ASN A 44 8.06 1.25 -19.98
CA ASN A 44 6.60 1.26 -20.09
C ASN A 44 6.06 -0.06 -19.52
N ASN A 45 5.27 0.04 -18.45
CA ASN A 45 4.64 -1.10 -17.80
C ASN A 45 3.14 -0.84 -17.69
N LYS A 46 2.32 -1.74 -18.26
CA LYS A 46 0.85 -1.64 -18.26
C LYS A 46 0.35 -0.26 -18.71
N ASP A 47 0.91 0.21 -19.83
CA ASP A 47 0.65 1.52 -20.45
C ASP A 47 1.09 2.76 -19.66
N TYR A 48 1.74 2.62 -18.52
CA TYR A 48 2.33 3.72 -17.77
C TYR A 48 3.84 3.80 -17.97
N PHE A 49 4.35 5.00 -18.12
CA PHE A 49 5.79 5.24 -18.10
C PHE A 49 6.31 5.38 -16.68
N TYR A 50 7.46 4.76 -16.43
CA TYR A 50 8.21 4.88 -15.18
C TYR A 50 9.65 5.27 -15.50
N VAL A 51 10.22 6.18 -14.71
CA VAL A 51 11.63 6.56 -14.79
C VAL A 51 12.34 6.08 -13.52
N TYR A 52 13.52 5.50 -13.69
CA TYR A 52 14.36 5.13 -12.56
C TYR A 52 15.17 6.34 -12.09
N LYS A 53 14.88 6.78 -10.89
CA LYS A 53 15.56 7.91 -10.25
C LYS A 53 15.64 7.66 -8.75
N ASP A 54 16.76 8.00 -8.13
CA ASP A 54 16.98 7.93 -6.67
C ASP A 54 16.65 6.54 -6.08
N GLY A 55 17.00 5.46 -6.82
CA GLY A 55 16.84 4.09 -6.38
C GLY A 55 15.44 3.50 -6.57
N VAL A 56 14.52 4.19 -7.24
CA VAL A 56 13.12 3.75 -7.39
C VAL A 56 12.57 4.06 -8.78
N TRP A 57 11.67 3.21 -9.28
CA TRP A 57 10.90 3.44 -10.51
C TRP A 57 9.68 4.30 -10.19
N LYS A 58 9.75 5.60 -10.51
CA LYS A 58 8.66 6.56 -10.30
C LYS A 58 7.76 6.62 -11.51
N LYS A 59 6.46 6.46 -11.30
CA LYS A 59 5.46 6.66 -12.34
C LYS A 59 5.50 8.12 -12.81
N LEU A 60 5.56 8.31 -14.12
CA LEU A 60 5.49 9.63 -14.72
C LEU A 60 4.04 10.01 -15.03
N ASP A 61 3.76 11.29 -14.89
CA ASP A 61 2.60 11.92 -15.52
C ASP A 61 2.86 12.03 -17.02
N ASP A 62 1.90 11.58 -17.82
CA ASP A 62 2.06 11.55 -19.28
C ASP A 62 2.28 12.96 -19.87
N MET A 63 1.51 13.95 -19.39
CA MET A 63 1.64 15.33 -19.87
C MET A 63 3.00 15.93 -19.53
N TYR A 64 3.50 15.64 -18.33
CA TYR A 64 4.85 16.04 -17.92
C TYR A 64 5.92 15.40 -18.83
N LEU A 65 5.81 14.10 -19.10
CA LEU A 65 6.74 13.41 -20.01
C LEU A 65 6.67 14.03 -21.40
N PHE A 66 5.49 14.19 -21.98
CA PHE A 66 5.32 14.74 -23.33
C PHE A 66 5.90 16.14 -23.43
N GLN A 67 5.66 17.00 -22.45
CA GLN A 67 6.27 18.32 -22.38
C GLN A 67 7.81 18.26 -22.35
N LYS A 68 8.39 17.34 -21.56
CA LYS A 68 9.84 17.17 -21.49
C LYS A 68 10.42 16.71 -22.83
N LEU A 69 9.77 15.75 -23.48
CA LEU A 69 10.21 15.26 -24.80
C LEU A 69 10.09 16.34 -25.88
N ARG A 70 8.99 17.10 -25.88
CA ARG A 70 8.80 18.26 -26.72
C ARG A 70 9.91 19.31 -26.52
N ASN A 71 10.18 19.66 -25.26
CA ASN A 71 11.25 20.64 -24.95
C ASN A 71 12.63 20.13 -25.43
N LYS A 72 12.87 18.79 -25.35
CA LYS A 72 14.10 18.20 -25.86
C LYS A 72 14.21 18.36 -27.38
N LEU A 73 13.13 18.14 -28.15
CA LEU A 73 13.10 18.40 -29.60
C LEU A 73 13.39 19.86 -29.91
N HIS A 74 12.77 20.78 -29.15
CA HIS A 74 12.91 22.22 -29.32
C HIS A 74 14.28 22.77 -28.88
N THR A 75 15.18 21.95 -28.33
CA THR A 75 16.54 22.39 -27.97
C THR A 75 17.29 22.98 -29.14
N TYR A 76 17.00 22.50 -30.34
CA TYR A 76 17.69 22.92 -31.57
C TYR A 76 16.76 23.50 -32.65
N PHE A 77 15.49 23.08 -32.70
CA PHE A 77 14.55 23.47 -33.76
C PHE A 77 13.10 23.50 -33.22
N ASP A 78 12.48 24.67 -33.30
CA ASP A 78 11.12 24.89 -32.76
C ASP A 78 10.01 24.31 -33.66
N ASP A 79 10.26 24.13 -34.95
CA ASP A 79 9.23 23.78 -35.96
C ASP A 79 9.06 22.27 -36.20
N ILE A 80 9.79 21.42 -35.48
CA ILE A 80 9.75 19.95 -35.73
C ILE A 80 8.48 19.31 -35.12
N TRP A 81 7.96 19.87 -34.01
CA TRP A 81 6.87 19.26 -33.29
C TRP A 81 5.52 19.42 -34.02
N SER A 82 4.77 18.31 -34.03
CA SER A 82 3.34 18.29 -34.32
C SER A 82 2.72 17.16 -33.50
N LEU A 83 1.39 17.20 -33.25
CA LEU A 83 0.69 16.16 -32.53
C LEU A 83 0.84 14.76 -33.17
N LYS A 84 0.93 14.71 -34.51
CA LYS A 84 1.19 13.48 -35.27
C LYS A 84 2.56 12.91 -34.93
N ILE A 85 3.59 13.74 -34.99
CA ILE A 85 4.97 13.35 -34.68
C ILE A 85 5.08 12.91 -33.19
N GLU A 86 4.42 13.64 -32.30
CA GLU A 86 4.38 13.27 -30.88
C GLU A 86 3.78 11.86 -30.69
N ASN A 87 2.63 11.59 -31.26
CA ASN A 87 2.02 10.27 -31.20
C ASN A 87 2.94 9.18 -31.78
N GLU A 88 3.63 9.44 -32.87
CA GLU A 88 4.54 8.48 -33.53
C GLU A 88 5.73 8.14 -32.61
N TYR A 89 6.44 9.13 -32.04
CA TYR A 89 7.57 8.84 -31.18
C TYR A 89 7.15 8.27 -29.82
N ILE A 90 5.99 8.65 -29.26
CA ILE A 90 5.48 8.06 -28.04
C ILE A 90 5.11 6.58 -28.25
N GLN A 91 4.46 6.25 -29.37
CA GLN A 91 4.14 4.86 -29.68
C GLN A 91 5.40 4.01 -29.95
N ALA A 92 6.41 4.60 -30.56
CA ALA A 92 7.71 3.95 -30.73
C ALA A 92 8.40 3.73 -29.38
N LEU A 93 8.45 4.76 -28.53
CA LEU A 93 9.05 4.68 -27.18
C LEU A 93 8.37 3.60 -26.33
N LYS A 94 7.03 3.55 -26.28
CA LYS A 94 6.30 2.50 -25.55
C LYS A 94 6.75 1.09 -25.92
N ARG A 95 7.04 0.83 -27.21
CA ARG A 95 7.48 -0.49 -27.68
C ARG A 95 8.94 -0.78 -27.35
N ILE A 96 9.81 0.23 -27.47
CA ILE A 96 11.25 0.09 -27.21
C ILE A 96 11.49 -0.22 -25.73
N VAL A 97 10.80 0.49 -24.83
CA VAL A 97 11.01 0.38 -23.39
C VAL A 97 9.96 -0.48 -22.70
N TYR A 98 9.29 -1.36 -23.45
CA TYR A 98 8.25 -2.24 -22.90
C TYR A 98 8.83 -3.19 -21.84
N TYR A 99 8.21 -3.20 -20.67
CA TYR A 99 8.49 -4.13 -19.59
C TYR A 99 7.23 -4.94 -19.24
N GLY A 100 7.26 -6.23 -19.55
CA GLY A 100 6.12 -7.13 -19.36
C GLY A 100 6.04 -7.78 -17.98
N GLY A 101 7.02 -7.56 -17.08
CA GLY A 101 7.03 -8.08 -15.73
C GLY A 101 6.17 -7.26 -14.76
N ASP A 102 6.01 -7.76 -13.56
CA ASP A 102 5.35 -7.04 -12.47
C ASP A 102 6.37 -6.22 -11.68
N LEU A 103 6.06 -4.94 -11.45
CA LEU A 103 6.81 -4.11 -10.50
C LEU A 103 6.58 -4.63 -9.07
N ASN A 104 7.60 -4.51 -8.23
CA ASN A 104 7.58 -4.98 -6.83
C ASN A 104 7.35 -6.50 -6.67
N ALA A 105 7.62 -7.29 -7.69
CA ALA A 105 7.46 -8.74 -7.63
C ALA A 105 8.40 -9.40 -6.62
N ASN A 106 9.60 -8.83 -6.42
CA ASN A 106 10.58 -9.37 -5.49
C ASN A 106 10.29 -8.90 -4.06
N LYS A 107 9.64 -9.77 -3.28
CA LYS A 107 9.24 -9.51 -1.88
C LYS A 107 10.36 -9.69 -0.87
N ARG A 108 11.56 -10.09 -1.32
CA ARG A 108 12.75 -10.26 -0.47
C ARG A 108 13.31 -8.92 0.00
N TYR A 109 13.13 -7.85 -0.78
CA TYR A 109 13.76 -6.57 -0.52
C TYR A 109 12.75 -5.51 -0.11
N ILE A 110 13.15 -4.66 0.85
CA ILE A 110 12.49 -3.39 1.16
C ILE A 110 13.37 -2.27 0.59
N ASN A 111 12.82 -1.41 -0.24
CA ASN A 111 13.52 -0.28 -0.81
C ASN A 111 13.50 0.88 0.17
N LEU A 112 14.68 1.32 0.61
CA LEU A 112 14.92 2.46 1.51
C LEU A 112 15.62 3.59 0.76
N LEU A 113 15.74 4.75 1.37
CA LEU A 113 16.44 5.90 0.74
C LEU A 113 17.92 5.63 0.47
N ASN A 114 18.58 4.82 1.30
CA ASN A 114 20.01 4.53 1.19
C ASN A 114 20.34 3.11 0.68
N GLY A 115 19.38 2.36 0.14
CA GLY A 115 19.62 1.03 -0.45
C GLY A 115 18.43 0.10 -0.38
N MET A 116 18.64 -1.11 -0.88
CA MET A 116 17.67 -2.20 -0.79
C MET A 116 18.00 -3.04 0.46
N PHE A 117 17.09 -3.12 1.41
CA PHE A 117 17.24 -3.94 2.60
C PHE A 117 16.83 -5.39 2.31
N ASP A 118 17.76 -6.31 2.43
CA ASP A 118 17.54 -7.74 2.20
C ASP A 118 16.96 -8.41 3.46
N LEU A 119 15.75 -8.92 3.36
CA LEU A 119 15.02 -9.58 4.46
C LEU A 119 15.53 -10.99 4.79
N GLU A 120 16.47 -11.55 4.03
CA GLU A 120 17.11 -12.84 4.35
C GLU A 120 18.44 -12.65 5.07
N THR A 121 19.28 -11.75 4.56
CA THR A 121 20.61 -11.50 5.11
C THR A 121 20.64 -10.40 6.16
N PHE A 122 19.57 -9.61 6.27
CA PHE A 122 19.47 -8.40 7.12
C PHE A 122 20.58 -7.38 6.83
N THR A 123 20.95 -7.26 5.54
CA THR A 123 21.94 -6.31 5.06
C THR A 123 21.36 -5.35 4.05
N LEU A 124 22.01 -4.20 3.92
CA LEU A 124 21.69 -3.20 2.89
C LEU A 124 22.57 -3.46 1.66
N VAL A 125 21.94 -3.51 0.48
CA VAL A 125 22.62 -3.60 -0.81
C VAL A 125 22.32 -2.37 -1.65
N GLU A 126 23.18 -2.07 -2.62
CA GLU A 126 23.00 -0.91 -3.50
C GLU A 126 21.72 -0.99 -4.33
N HIS A 127 21.15 0.17 -4.61
CA HIS A 127 20.03 0.28 -5.54
C HIS A 127 20.43 -0.11 -6.96
N ARG A 128 19.58 -0.88 -7.62
CA ARG A 128 19.73 -1.22 -9.05
C ARG A 128 18.38 -1.19 -9.75
N PRO A 129 18.32 -0.75 -11.01
CA PRO A 129 17.09 -0.73 -11.80
C PRO A 129 16.41 -2.11 -11.90
N GLU A 130 17.20 -3.18 -11.92
CA GLU A 130 16.78 -4.58 -12.07
C GLU A 130 15.96 -5.11 -10.89
N PHE A 131 15.91 -4.39 -9.76
CA PHE A 131 14.98 -4.71 -8.67
C PHE A 131 13.52 -4.36 -9.02
N TYR A 132 13.31 -3.55 -10.07
CA TYR A 132 11.98 -3.11 -10.52
C TYR A 132 11.05 -2.67 -9.38
N SER A 133 11.62 -1.98 -8.39
CA SER A 133 10.86 -1.44 -7.26
C SER A 133 10.28 -0.08 -7.60
N SER A 134 8.96 0.05 -7.53
CA SER A 134 8.23 1.32 -7.63
C SER A 134 7.76 1.84 -6.26
N ILE A 135 8.12 1.12 -5.20
CA ILE A 135 7.83 1.45 -3.81
C ILE A 135 9.16 1.75 -3.14
N GLN A 136 9.26 2.87 -2.43
CA GLN A 136 10.42 3.22 -1.60
C GLN A 136 9.92 3.83 -0.30
N LEU A 137 10.39 3.31 0.83
CA LEU A 137 10.09 3.87 2.14
C LEU A 137 10.98 5.11 2.39
N PRO A 138 10.45 6.18 2.98
CA PRO A 138 11.19 7.42 3.25
C PRO A 138 12.12 7.29 4.47
N ILE A 139 12.82 6.16 4.59
CA ILE A 139 13.63 5.77 5.73
C ILE A 139 15.08 5.58 5.29
N THR A 140 16.00 6.07 6.12
CA THR A 140 17.43 5.80 6.01
C THR A 140 17.81 4.78 7.07
N LEU A 141 18.24 3.57 6.66
CA LEU A 141 18.69 2.56 7.62
C LEU A 141 19.87 3.10 8.44
N LYS A 142 19.66 3.20 9.73
CA LYS A 142 20.68 3.46 10.75
C LYS A 142 20.75 2.28 11.69
N ARG A 143 21.93 1.96 12.17
CA ARG A 143 22.13 0.93 13.20
C ARG A 143 22.25 1.61 14.57
N ASP A 144 22.02 0.83 15.62
CA ASP A 144 22.24 1.26 17.02
C ASP A 144 21.41 2.51 17.41
N VAL A 145 20.17 2.59 16.92
CA VAL A 145 19.18 3.60 17.29
C VAL A 145 18.02 2.96 18.04
N ASP A 146 17.40 3.70 18.96
CA ASP A 146 16.26 3.25 19.76
C ASP A 146 15.11 4.27 19.68
N CYS A 147 13.88 3.80 19.95
CA CYS A 147 12.66 4.60 19.92
C CYS A 147 11.94 4.64 21.28
N PRO A 148 12.56 5.21 22.33
CA PRO A 148 12.00 5.18 23.69
C PRO A 148 10.66 5.93 23.80
N ASN A 149 10.49 7.04 23.07
CA ASN A 149 9.23 7.76 23.07
C ASN A 149 8.11 6.94 22.42
N PHE A 150 8.40 6.25 21.32
CA PHE A 150 7.42 5.40 20.66
C PHE A 150 7.04 4.18 21.52
N LYS A 151 8.00 3.51 22.13
CA LYS A 151 7.74 2.40 23.07
C LYS A 151 6.90 2.85 24.26
N LYS A 152 7.22 4.00 24.85
CA LYS A 152 6.44 4.61 25.95
C LYS A 152 5.02 4.93 25.48
N PHE A 153 4.87 5.51 24.30
CA PHE A 153 3.56 5.81 23.71
C PHE A 153 2.71 4.55 23.54
N LEU A 154 3.27 3.45 23.01
CA LEU A 154 2.56 2.17 22.87
C LEU A 154 2.18 1.59 24.24
N GLY A 155 3.09 1.62 25.22
CA GLY A 155 2.80 1.21 26.60
C GLY A 155 1.62 1.97 27.21
N GLN A 156 1.50 3.27 26.89
CA GLN A 156 0.33 4.07 27.31
C GLN A 156 -0.94 3.68 26.54
N CYS A 157 -0.88 3.52 25.21
CA CYS A 157 -2.06 3.17 24.40
C CYS A 157 -2.68 1.84 24.79
N PHE A 158 -1.86 0.85 25.13
CA PHE A 158 -2.27 -0.51 25.43
C PHE A 158 -2.23 -0.85 26.93
N LEU A 159 -2.00 0.14 27.80
CA LEU A 159 -1.92 -0.04 29.27
C LEU A 159 -0.92 -1.14 29.69
N GLY A 160 0.18 -1.26 28.95
CA GLY A 160 1.21 -2.27 29.19
C GLY A 160 0.87 -3.68 28.72
N ASP A 161 -0.19 -3.88 27.92
CA ASP A 161 -0.51 -5.17 27.30
C ASP A 161 0.55 -5.53 26.25
N GLU A 162 1.52 -6.36 26.63
CA GLU A 162 2.63 -6.80 25.79
C GLU A 162 2.15 -7.61 24.58
N GLU A 163 1.05 -8.36 24.68
CA GLU A 163 0.49 -9.10 23.55
C GLU A 163 -0.02 -8.12 22.47
N ALA A 164 -0.71 -7.05 22.88
CA ALA A 164 -1.19 -6.01 21.98
C ALA A 164 -0.05 -5.21 21.36
N ILE A 165 1.02 -4.90 22.14
CA ILE A 165 2.23 -4.24 21.63
C ILE A 165 2.94 -5.12 20.61
N ASN A 166 3.10 -6.40 20.87
CA ASN A 166 3.70 -7.36 19.94
C ASN A 166 2.89 -7.50 18.65
N LEU A 167 1.56 -7.55 18.75
CA LEU A 167 0.67 -7.57 17.60
C LEU A 167 0.79 -6.29 16.77
N ALA A 168 0.85 -5.12 17.42
CA ALA A 168 1.09 -3.83 16.76
C ALA A 168 2.44 -3.78 16.04
N GLN A 169 3.49 -4.36 16.65
CA GLN A 169 4.82 -4.48 16.08
C GLN A 169 4.84 -5.36 14.81
N GLU A 170 4.19 -6.50 14.87
CA GLU A 170 4.06 -7.41 13.73
C GLU A 170 3.30 -6.75 12.57
N TRP A 171 2.22 -6.03 12.88
CA TRP A 171 1.48 -5.27 11.88
C TRP A 171 2.31 -4.15 11.26
N ALA A 172 3.03 -3.37 12.07
CA ALA A 172 3.94 -2.35 11.55
C ALA A 172 4.97 -2.97 10.58
N GLY A 173 5.61 -4.07 10.98
CA GLY A 173 6.56 -4.80 10.12
C GLY A 173 5.93 -5.38 8.85
N TYR A 174 4.73 -5.94 8.94
CA TYR A 174 4.00 -6.48 7.79
C TYR A 174 3.68 -5.40 6.75
N LEU A 175 3.34 -4.20 7.20
CA LEU A 175 3.05 -3.05 6.36
C LEU A 175 4.26 -2.54 5.57
N LEU A 176 5.50 -2.80 6.01
CA LEU A 176 6.73 -2.40 5.30
C LEU A 176 6.96 -3.19 4.00
N THR A 177 6.25 -4.29 3.78
CA THR A 177 6.51 -5.25 2.69
C THR A 177 5.34 -5.32 1.71
N ALA A 178 5.59 -5.86 0.51
CA ALA A 178 4.53 -6.23 -0.45
C ALA A 178 3.95 -7.64 -0.17
N GLU A 179 4.24 -8.25 0.99
CA GLU A 179 3.77 -9.57 1.37
C GLU A 179 2.30 -9.53 1.81
N THR A 180 1.52 -10.55 1.41
CA THR A 180 0.08 -10.64 1.67
C THR A 180 -0.35 -11.98 2.28
N ARG A 181 0.58 -12.91 2.50
CA ARG A 181 0.32 -14.27 2.97
C ARG A 181 -0.41 -14.39 4.30
N ALA A 182 -0.35 -13.37 5.18
CA ALA A 182 -1.11 -13.40 6.44
C ALA A 182 -2.63 -13.37 6.22
N GLN A 183 -3.09 -12.89 5.06
CA GLN A 183 -4.50 -12.81 4.66
C GLN A 183 -5.40 -12.16 5.72
N LYS A 184 -4.95 -11.06 6.31
CA LYS A 184 -5.65 -10.30 7.35
C LYS A 184 -5.84 -8.84 6.97
N ALA A 185 -6.95 -8.26 7.40
CA ALA A 185 -7.19 -6.81 7.48
C ALA A 185 -7.11 -6.38 8.95
N LEU A 186 -6.52 -5.22 9.21
CA LEU A 186 -6.41 -4.64 10.54
C LEU A 186 -7.55 -3.65 10.80
N ILE A 187 -8.22 -3.80 11.93
CA ILE A 187 -9.16 -2.82 12.46
C ILE A 187 -8.60 -2.27 13.78
N LEU A 188 -8.32 -0.97 13.80
CA LEU A 188 -7.96 -0.25 15.02
C LEU A 188 -9.25 0.29 15.66
N TYR A 189 -9.62 -0.27 16.79
CA TYR A 189 -10.86 0.05 17.51
C TYR A 189 -10.58 0.82 18.79
N GLY A 190 -11.47 1.76 19.13
CA GLY A 190 -11.46 2.48 20.42
C GLY A 190 -12.26 3.78 20.35
N LEU A 191 -12.72 4.25 21.50
CA LEU A 191 -13.76 5.29 21.62
C LEU A 191 -13.30 6.75 21.43
N GLY A 192 -12.08 6.97 20.97
CA GLY A 192 -11.53 8.32 20.74
C GLY A 192 -10.49 8.74 21.80
N LYS A 193 -9.67 9.76 21.49
CA LYS A 193 -8.59 10.30 22.35
C LYS A 193 -7.67 9.24 22.97
N ASN A 194 -7.39 8.16 22.22
CA ASN A 194 -6.71 6.95 22.70
C ASN A 194 -5.40 6.62 21.97
N GLY A 195 -4.92 7.53 21.11
CA GLY A 195 -3.66 7.36 20.40
C GLY A 195 -3.76 6.68 19.02
N LYS A 196 -4.94 6.14 18.60
CA LYS A 196 -5.10 5.54 17.26
C LYS A 196 -4.58 6.44 16.14
N GLY A 197 -5.03 7.70 16.11
CA GLY A 197 -4.62 8.65 15.07
C GLY A 197 -3.12 8.88 15.05
N VAL A 198 -2.49 9.04 16.23
CA VAL A 198 -1.05 9.22 16.33
C VAL A 198 -0.30 7.98 15.84
N PHE A 199 -0.75 6.78 16.24
CA PHE A 199 -0.16 5.51 15.77
C PHE A 199 -0.22 5.42 14.24
N ILE A 200 -1.39 5.66 13.65
CA ILE A 200 -1.59 5.59 12.20
C ILE A 200 -0.77 6.65 11.46
N ASP A 201 -0.69 7.86 11.97
CA ASP A 201 0.12 8.93 11.36
C ASP A 201 1.59 8.53 11.29
N ILE A 202 2.14 8.01 12.39
CA ILE A 202 3.54 7.55 12.44
C ILE A 202 3.78 6.35 11.52
N ILE A 203 2.87 5.37 11.49
CA ILE A 203 2.98 4.24 10.56
C ILE A 203 2.84 4.70 9.10
N SER A 204 1.99 5.68 8.81
CA SER A 204 1.87 6.26 7.48
C SER A 204 3.15 6.99 7.04
N GLU A 205 3.75 7.76 7.93
CA GLU A 205 5.03 8.41 7.67
C GLU A 205 6.17 7.39 7.48
N LEU A 206 6.16 6.29 8.24
CA LEU A 206 7.12 5.19 8.10
C LEU A 206 7.04 4.51 6.72
N ILE A 207 5.82 4.28 6.21
CA ILE A 207 5.57 3.66 4.92
C ILE A 207 5.80 4.65 3.77
N GLY A 208 5.49 5.93 4.01
CA GLY A 208 5.46 7.02 3.03
C GLY A 208 4.09 7.16 2.34
N GLU A 209 3.61 8.38 2.24
CA GLU A 209 2.28 8.71 1.69
C GLU A 209 2.09 8.20 0.25
N ASP A 210 3.13 8.25 -0.58
CA ASP A 210 3.10 7.74 -1.95
C ASP A 210 2.80 6.24 -2.03
N ASN A 211 3.03 5.48 -0.96
CA ASN A 211 2.83 4.04 -0.88
C ASN A 211 1.49 3.66 -0.24
N ILE A 212 0.65 4.64 0.10
CA ILE A 212 -0.63 4.47 0.80
C ILE A 212 -1.78 4.93 -0.08
N SER A 213 -2.94 4.30 0.10
CA SER A 213 -4.25 4.77 -0.33
C SER A 213 -5.17 4.92 0.88
N SER A 214 -6.26 5.69 0.73
CA SER A 214 -7.17 6.00 1.85
C SER A 214 -8.63 5.75 1.45
N ILE A 215 -8.92 4.57 0.89
CA ILE A 215 -10.28 4.20 0.51
C ILE A 215 -11.02 3.71 1.76
N ALA A 216 -12.19 4.27 2.02
CA ALA A 216 -13.06 3.83 3.09
C ALA A 216 -13.56 2.39 2.85
N MET A 217 -13.81 1.64 3.92
CA MET A 217 -14.22 0.23 3.84
C MET A 217 -15.47 0.03 2.97
N ASN A 218 -16.44 0.93 3.08
CA ASN A 218 -17.67 0.92 2.30
C ASN A 218 -17.51 1.30 0.82
N GLU A 219 -16.35 1.86 0.42
CA GLU A 219 -16.05 2.28 -0.95
C GLU A 219 -15.28 1.21 -1.75
N LEU A 220 -14.80 0.15 -1.11
CA LEU A 220 -14.05 -0.93 -1.77
C LEU A 220 -14.84 -1.63 -2.90
N HIS A 221 -16.18 -1.58 -2.86
CA HIS A 221 -17.02 -2.17 -3.90
C HIS A 221 -17.01 -1.38 -5.22
N ARG A 222 -16.56 -0.12 -5.22
CA ARG A 222 -16.55 0.74 -6.40
C ARG A 222 -15.33 0.49 -7.29
N PRO A 223 -15.48 0.19 -8.58
CA PRO A 223 -14.36 -0.07 -9.49
C PRO A 223 -13.36 1.11 -9.58
N PHE A 224 -13.87 2.35 -9.60
CA PHE A 224 -13.05 3.56 -9.64
C PHE A 224 -12.25 3.80 -8.35
N SER A 225 -12.79 3.40 -7.20
CA SER A 225 -12.04 3.50 -5.94
C SER A 225 -10.90 2.48 -5.90
N ARG A 226 -11.13 1.26 -6.41
CA ARG A 226 -10.12 0.19 -6.38
C ARG A 226 -8.86 0.49 -7.19
N VAL A 227 -8.89 1.39 -8.17
CA VAL A 227 -7.67 1.78 -8.88
C VAL A 227 -6.66 2.44 -7.94
N CYS A 228 -7.11 3.10 -6.88
CA CYS A 228 -6.24 3.78 -5.92
C CYS A 228 -5.36 2.82 -5.10
N ILE A 229 -5.75 1.54 -4.96
CA ILE A 229 -4.93 0.55 -4.24
C ILE A 229 -3.90 -0.14 -5.14
N TYR A 230 -3.96 0.08 -6.46
CA TYR A 230 -3.02 -0.53 -7.39
C TYR A 230 -1.59 -0.04 -7.14
N GLY A 231 -0.66 -0.96 -6.89
CA GLY A 231 0.74 -0.65 -6.62
C GLY A 231 1.03 -0.03 -5.24
N LYS A 232 0.05 -0.05 -4.31
CA LYS A 232 0.23 0.46 -2.94
C LYS A 232 0.58 -0.65 -1.96
N LEU A 233 1.29 -0.29 -0.86
CA LEU A 233 1.60 -1.19 0.25
C LEU A 233 0.45 -1.32 1.23
N ALA A 234 -0.22 -0.21 1.52
CA ALA A 234 -1.31 -0.17 2.47
C ALA A 234 -2.47 0.68 1.97
N ASN A 235 -3.68 0.30 2.36
CA ASN A 235 -4.84 1.19 2.35
C ASN A 235 -5.15 1.52 3.81
N ILE A 236 -4.91 2.77 4.19
CA ILE A 236 -5.14 3.26 5.54
C ILE A 236 -6.28 4.27 5.48
N SER A 237 -7.41 3.91 6.07
CA SER A 237 -8.59 4.78 6.09
C SER A 237 -9.00 5.08 7.52
N ASN A 238 -9.05 6.37 7.83
CA ASN A 238 -9.47 6.88 9.12
C ASN A 238 -10.99 7.08 9.15
N GLU A 239 -11.55 7.06 10.39
CA GLU A 239 -12.95 7.43 10.67
C GLU A 239 -13.97 6.72 9.77
N ASN A 240 -13.91 5.38 9.72
CA ASN A 240 -14.92 4.59 9.03
C ASN A 240 -16.23 4.61 9.81
N GLU A 241 -17.11 5.55 9.48
CA GLU A 241 -18.46 5.62 10.01
C GLU A 241 -19.43 4.89 9.08
N PHE A 242 -20.23 3.99 9.65
CA PHE A 242 -21.16 3.17 8.88
C PHE A 242 -22.60 3.69 8.93
N ASN A 243 -22.93 4.63 9.84
CA ASN A 243 -24.24 5.28 10.00
C ASN A 243 -25.42 4.27 9.87
N GLY A 244 -25.29 3.09 10.49
CA GLY A 244 -26.27 2.01 10.46
C GLY A 244 -26.38 1.27 9.11
N ARG A 245 -25.55 1.59 8.11
CA ARG A 245 -25.55 0.88 6.81
C ARG A 245 -24.67 -0.35 6.89
N SER A 246 -25.17 -1.45 6.33
CA SER A 246 -24.38 -2.67 6.12
C SER A 246 -23.32 -2.44 5.03
N PHE A 247 -22.08 -2.88 5.25
CA PHE A 247 -21.04 -2.83 4.21
C PHE A 247 -20.93 -4.18 3.47
N ASN A 248 -20.54 -4.08 2.20
CA ASN A 248 -20.31 -5.27 1.37
C ASN A 248 -18.90 -5.83 1.64
N THR A 249 -18.83 -7.05 2.20
CA THR A 249 -17.57 -7.71 2.56
C THR A 249 -16.85 -8.37 1.39
N GLN A 250 -17.48 -8.48 0.22
CA GLN A 250 -16.97 -9.23 -0.93
C GLN A 250 -15.55 -8.78 -1.32
N TYR A 251 -15.38 -7.47 -1.54
CA TYR A 251 -14.08 -6.95 -1.99
C TYR A 251 -13.04 -6.90 -0.88
N LEU A 252 -13.44 -6.71 0.38
CA LEU A 252 -12.53 -6.88 1.50
C LEU A 252 -11.99 -8.32 1.52
N LYS A 253 -12.87 -9.32 1.40
CA LYS A 253 -12.47 -10.73 1.37
C LYS A 253 -11.59 -11.07 0.17
N ALA A 254 -11.90 -10.52 -1.01
CA ALA A 254 -11.14 -10.74 -2.24
C ALA A 254 -9.73 -10.13 -2.14
N ILE A 255 -9.62 -8.86 -1.70
CA ILE A 255 -8.33 -8.17 -1.54
C ILE A 255 -7.45 -8.91 -0.53
N VAL A 256 -7.99 -9.23 0.64
CA VAL A 256 -7.26 -9.95 1.70
C VAL A 256 -6.93 -11.38 1.30
N GLY A 257 -7.80 -12.03 0.51
CA GLY A 257 -7.64 -13.40 0.00
C GLY A 257 -6.69 -13.53 -1.19
N GLU A 258 -6.10 -12.41 -1.66
CA GLU A 258 -5.23 -12.38 -2.84
C GLU A 258 -5.92 -12.75 -4.15
N ASP A 259 -7.24 -12.58 -4.24
CA ASP A 259 -7.98 -12.79 -5.48
C ASP A 259 -7.69 -11.68 -6.50
N ASN A 260 -7.76 -12.03 -7.79
CA ASN A 260 -7.76 -11.01 -8.84
C ASN A 260 -9.02 -10.15 -8.73
N ILE A 261 -8.84 -8.84 -8.70
CA ILE A 261 -9.92 -7.86 -8.69
C ILE A 261 -9.84 -6.97 -9.91
N ASN A 262 -11.00 -6.47 -10.33
CA ASN A 262 -11.08 -5.49 -11.39
C ASN A 262 -11.02 -4.07 -10.85
N ALA A 263 -10.42 -3.17 -11.63
CA ALA A 263 -10.46 -1.73 -11.40
C ALA A 263 -10.74 -0.99 -12.71
N GLU A 264 -11.22 0.22 -12.59
CA GLU A 264 -11.59 1.05 -13.72
C GLU A 264 -11.03 2.44 -13.54
N GLN A 265 -10.34 2.93 -14.56
CA GLN A 265 -9.88 4.31 -14.64
C GLN A 265 -10.70 5.05 -15.68
N LYS A 266 -11.05 6.33 -15.40
CA LYS A 266 -11.85 7.13 -16.31
C LYS A 266 -11.23 7.18 -17.72
N HIS A 267 -12.03 6.87 -18.72
CA HIS A 267 -11.61 6.81 -20.13
C HIS A 267 -10.58 5.74 -20.49
N GLN A 268 -10.38 4.71 -19.64
CA GLN A 268 -9.51 3.58 -19.93
C GLN A 268 -10.26 2.26 -19.80
N PRO A 269 -9.82 1.19 -20.49
CA PRO A 269 -10.40 -0.15 -20.32
C PRO A 269 -10.30 -0.63 -18.87
N VAL A 270 -11.29 -1.41 -18.44
CA VAL A 270 -11.22 -2.14 -17.18
C VAL A 270 -10.02 -3.09 -17.19
N PHE A 271 -9.27 -3.13 -16.13
CA PHE A 271 -8.14 -4.05 -15.96
C PHE A 271 -8.24 -4.86 -14.69
N ASN A 272 -7.62 -6.04 -14.69
CA ASN A 272 -7.55 -6.92 -13.56
C ASN A 272 -6.14 -6.90 -12.96
N PHE A 273 -6.05 -6.99 -11.64
CA PHE A 273 -4.78 -7.09 -10.94
C PHE A 273 -4.91 -7.88 -9.64
N LYS A 274 -3.80 -8.45 -9.18
CA LYS A 274 -3.68 -9.06 -7.87
C LYS A 274 -3.21 -7.98 -6.88
N PRO A 275 -4.02 -7.65 -5.84
CA PRO A 275 -3.63 -6.62 -4.88
C PRO A 275 -2.49 -7.09 -3.98
N THR A 276 -1.55 -6.18 -3.70
CA THR A 276 -0.48 -6.36 -2.70
C THR A 276 -0.72 -5.50 -1.45
N VAL A 277 -1.80 -4.75 -1.46
CA VAL A 277 -2.17 -3.81 -0.41
C VAL A 277 -2.66 -4.54 0.85
N LYS A 278 -2.25 -4.08 2.03
CA LYS A 278 -2.84 -4.47 3.30
C LYS A 278 -3.91 -3.45 3.69
N LEU A 279 -5.04 -3.94 4.14
CA LEU A 279 -6.17 -3.10 4.54
C LEU A 279 -6.08 -2.76 6.04
N VAL A 280 -6.08 -1.47 6.36
CA VAL A 280 -6.07 -0.93 7.72
C VAL A 280 -7.19 0.10 7.84
N PHE A 281 -8.07 -0.10 8.81
CA PHE A 281 -9.20 0.78 9.07
C PHE A 281 -9.22 1.22 10.52
N THR A 282 -9.47 2.50 10.77
CA THR A 282 -9.76 2.98 12.13
C THR A 282 -11.27 3.18 12.28
N THR A 283 -11.80 2.83 13.42
CA THR A 283 -13.21 3.05 13.73
C THR A 283 -13.45 3.22 15.24
N ASN A 284 -14.50 3.95 15.58
CA ASN A 284 -15.02 4.05 16.94
C ASN A 284 -16.23 3.10 17.16
N ASN A 285 -16.83 2.64 16.06
CA ASN A 285 -17.95 1.71 16.07
C ASN A 285 -17.67 0.58 15.11
N LEU A 286 -17.90 -0.66 15.55
CA LEU A 286 -17.69 -1.82 14.67
C LEU A 286 -18.73 -1.82 13.54
N PRO A 287 -18.30 -2.14 12.29
CA PRO A 287 -19.17 -2.04 11.13
C PRO A 287 -20.25 -3.13 11.16
N HIS A 288 -21.51 -2.75 10.92
CA HIS A 288 -22.57 -3.74 10.72
C HIS A 288 -22.47 -4.38 9.33
N THR A 289 -22.59 -5.70 9.26
CA THR A 289 -22.70 -6.44 7.99
C THR A 289 -23.64 -7.64 8.15
N ASN A 290 -24.34 -7.97 7.08
CA ASN A 290 -25.16 -9.18 7.05
C ASN A 290 -24.34 -10.47 6.81
N ASP A 291 -23.04 -10.33 6.59
CA ASP A 291 -22.10 -11.42 6.35
C ASP A 291 -21.10 -11.54 7.53
N GLY A 292 -21.65 -11.86 8.70
CA GLY A 292 -20.87 -12.11 9.93
C GLY A 292 -20.27 -13.51 10.03
N GLY A 293 -20.19 -14.24 8.92
CA GLY A 293 -19.73 -15.62 8.91
C GLY A 293 -18.21 -15.78 9.11
N TYR A 294 -17.80 -17.04 9.38
CA TYR A 294 -16.40 -17.44 9.61
C TYR A 294 -15.43 -16.90 8.53
N ALA A 295 -15.88 -16.81 7.27
CA ALA A 295 -15.06 -16.33 6.17
C ALA A 295 -14.60 -14.87 6.33
N LEU A 296 -15.41 -14.02 6.96
CA LEU A 296 -15.04 -12.65 7.32
C LEU A 296 -14.17 -12.66 8.59
N MET A 297 -14.64 -13.30 9.68
CA MET A 297 -13.97 -13.28 10.98
C MET A 297 -12.50 -13.73 10.89
N ARG A 298 -12.23 -14.82 10.16
CA ARG A 298 -10.86 -15.31 9.97
C ARG A 298 -9.94 -14.33 9.23
N ARG A 299 -10.47 -13.33 8.54
CA ARG A 299 -9.71 -12.32 7.80
C ARG A 299 -9.52 -11.01 8.57
N LEU A 300 -10.17 -10.86 9.70
CA LEU A 300 -10.02 -9.69 10.55
C LEU A 300 -8.96 -9.92 11.61
N CYS A 301 -8.27 -8.85 11.94
CA CYS A 301 -7.45 -8.71 13.12
C CYS A 301 -7.82 -7.38 13.77
N MET A 302 -8.08 -7.37 15.07
CA MET A 302 -8.51 -6.19 15.79
C MET A 302 -7.42 -5.76 16.77
N LEU A 303 -7.09 -4.49 16.78
CA LEU A 303 -6.20 -3.91 17.76
C LEU A 303 -6.99 -2.89 18.59
N HIS A 304 -7.17 -3.21 19.88
CA HIS A 304 -8.01 -2.44 20.77
C HIS A 304 -7.20 -1.38 21.52
N PHE A 305 -7.46 -0.11 21.23
CA PHE A 305 -6.90 1.03 21.95
C PHE A 305 -7.80 1.35 23.16
N THR A 306 -7.47 0.80 24.30
CA THR A 306 -8.32 0.83 25.52
C THR A 306 -8.13 2.08 26.35
N ASN A 307 -6.95 2.71 26.29
CA ASN A 307 -6.66 3.88 27.09
C ASN A 307 -7.34 5.14 26.52
N THR A 308 -7.77 6.03 27.40
CA THR A 308 -8.23 7.38 27.03
C THR A 308 -7.31 8.39 27.67
N VAL A 309 -6.59 9.16 26.85
CA VAL A 309 -5.67 10.19 27.33
C VAL A 309 -6.45 11.42 27.77
N LYS A 310 -6.32 11.80 29.04
CA LYS A 310 -6.90 13.03 29.54
C LYS A 310 -6.28 14.26 28.89
N GLU A 311 -7.03 15.36 28.82
CA GLU A 311 -6.57 16.58 28.15
C GLU A 311 -5.33 17.20 28.83
N GLU A 312 -5.24 17.09 30.15
CA GLU A 312 -4.13 17.55 30.96
C GLU A 312 -2.81 16.73 30.76
N ASP A 313 -2.94 15.45 30.35
CA ASP A 313 -1.82 14.55 30.09
C ASP A 313 -1.35 14.55 28.62
N ARG A 314 -1.96 15.39 27.79
CA ARG A 314 -1.72 15.39 26.36
C ARG A 314 -0.40 16.09 26.03
N ASP A 315 0.55 15.37 25.50
CA ASP A 315 1.80 15.93 24.95
C ASP A 315 1.57 16.50 23.55
N MET A 316 1.54 17.83 23.43
CA MET A 316 1.35 18.53 22.15
C MET A 316 2.50 18.33 21.15
N HIS A 317 3.69 17.96 21.64
CA HIS A 317 4.88 17.70 20.82
C HIS A 317 5.14 16.21 20.59
N LEU A 318 4.19 15.34 20.96
CA LEU A 318 4.37 13.89 20.83
C LEU A 318 4.70 13.48 19.40
N LYS A 319 3.94 13.97 18.42
CA LYS A 319 4.17 13.61 17.00
C LYS A 319 5.59 13.98 16.54
N ASP A 320 6.08 15.15 16.91
CA ASP A 320 7.42 15.58 16.50
C ASP A 320 8.52 14.72 17.14
N LYS A 321 8.32 14.32 18.41
CA LYS A 321 9.23 13.38 19.10
C LYS A 321 9.23 12.02 18.39
N LEU A 322 8.07 11.50 18.03
CA LEU A 322 7.94 10.21 17.34
C LEU A 322 8.53 10.27 15.92
N ARG A 323 8.33 11.37 15.20
CA ARG A 323 8.95 11.60 13.88
C ARG A 323 10.46 11.55 13.92
N SER A 324 11.06 12.10 14.97
CA SER A 324 12.52 12.05 15.14
C SER A 324 13.05 10.63 15.38
N GLU A 325 12.21 9.68 15.74
CA GLU A 325 12.52 8.27 15.98
C GLU A 325 12.19 7.34 14.79
N LEU A 326 11.74 7.85 13.62
CA LEU A 326 11.24 7.02 12.52
C LEU A 326 12.23 5.93 12.06
N ASP A 327 13.54 6.24 11.99
CA ASP A 327 14.55 5.26 11.61
C ASP A 327 14.64 4.11 12.64
N ALA A 328 14.47 4.42 13.93
CA ALA A 328 14.45 3.43 14.99
C ALA A 328 13.12 2.66 15.05
N ILE A 329 11.99 3.33 14.77
CA ILE A 329 10.68 2.69 14.64
C ILE A 329 10.69 1.68 13.48
N PHE A 330 11.42 1.97 12.40
CA PHE A 330 11.64 1.01 11.32
C PHE A 330 12.33 -0.27 11.83
N LEU A 331 13.40 -0.15 12.62
CA LEU A 331 14.08 -1.32 13.21
C LEU A 331 13.15 -2.10 14.16
N TRP A 332 12.41 -1.40 15.00
CA TRP A 332 11.40 -2.00 15.85
C TRP A 332 10.34 -2.77 15.03
N ALA A 333 9.86 -2.20 13.94
CA ALA A 333 8.91 -2.87 13.05
C ALA A 333 9.53 -4.10 12.34
N LEU A 334 10.83 -4.03 11.96
CA LEU A 334 11.54 -5.19 11.38
C LEU A 334 11.63 -6.37 12.34
N GLU A 335 11.77 -6.14 13.66
CA GLU A 335 11.74 -7.21 14.67
C GLU A 335 10.38 -7.91 14.67
N GLY A 336 9.28 -7.15 14.57
CA GLY A 336 7.93 -7.69 14.42
C GLY A 336 7.76 -8.50 13.14
N LEU A 337 8.30 -8.00 12.02
CA LEU A 337 8.27 -8.73 10.74
C LEU A 337 9.06 -10.05 10.83
N LYS A 338 10.21 -10.03 11.49
CA LYS A 338 11.03 -11.24 11.70
C LYS A 338 10.23 -12.29 12.45
N ARG A 339 9.63 -11.94 13.58
CA ARG A 339 8.77 -12.83 14.37
C ARG A 339 7.59 -13.36 13.56
N LEU A 340 6.92 -12.51 12.79
CA LEU A 340 5.80 -12.89 11.92
C LEU A 340 6.25 -13.89 10.83
N LYS A 341 7.42 -13.68 10.21
CA LYS A 341 8.01 -14.62 9.23
C LYS A 341 8.33 -15.97 9.85
N GLU A 342 8.97 -15.98 11.02
CA GLU A 342 9.29 -17.19 11.78
C GLU A 342 8.04 -17.98 12.15
N ASN A 343 6.92 -17.29 12.39
CA ASN A 343 5.61 -17.91 12.65
C ASN A 343 4.78 -18.16 11.38
N ASN A 344 5.42 -18.27 10.20
CA ASN A 344 4.76 -18.53 8.93
C ASN A 344 3.62 -17.55 8.61
N TYR A 345 3.81 -16.27 8.89
CA TYR A 345 2.83 -15.19 8.70
C TYR A 345 1.51 -15.37 9.48
N LYS A 346 1.56 -16.09 10.59
CA LYS A 346 0.49 -16.11 11.58
C LYS A 346 0.84 -15.08 12.67
N PHE A 347 -0.02 -14.12 12.84
CA PHE A 347 0.12 -13.12 13.91
C PHE A 347 0.13 -13.79 15.27
N SER A 348 0.89 -13.22 16.20
CA SER A 348 0.91 -13.66 17.60
C SER A 348 -0.47 -13.58 18.23
N GLU A 349 -0.74 -14.50 19.14
CA GLU A 349 -1.96 -14.48 19.92
C GLU A 349 -2.01 -13.22 20.78
N CYS A 350 -3.18 -12.59 20.80
CA CYS A 350 -3.47 -11.43 21.63
C CYS A 350 -4.87 -11.57 22.19
N LYS A 351 -4.97 -11.75 23.49
CA LYS A 351 -6.23 -12.01 24.18
C LYS A 351 -7.23 -10.88 23.97
N SER A 352 -6.81 -9.63 24.16
CA SER A 352 -7.68 -8.46 24.00
C SER A 352 -8.21 -8.33 22.56
N SER A 353 -7.39 -8.67 21.55
CA SER A 353 -7.80 -8.73 20.15
C SER A 353 -8.82 -9.83 19.88
N ASN A 354 -8.56 -11.03 20.39
CA ASN A 354 -9.43 -12.19 20.19
C ASN A 354 -10.78 -12.03 20.90
N ASP A 355 -10.79 -11.45 22.08
CA ASP A 355 -12.02 -11.20 22.85
C ASP A 355 -12.90 -10.15 22.14
N LEU A 356 -12.30 -9.08 21.61
CA LEU A 356 -13.00 -8.08 20.82
C LEU A 356 -13.58 -8.68 19.52
N LEU A 357 -12.82 -9.54 18.84
CA LEU A 357 -13.29 -10.21 17.62
C LEU A 357 -14.47 -11.16 17.92
N LYS A 358 -14.43 -11.92 19.04
CA LYS A 358 -15.53 -12.77 19.48
C LYS A 358 -16.77 -11.94 19.85
N GLN A 359 -16.58 -10.81 20.53
CA GLN A 359 -17.69 -9.91 20.82
C GLN A 359 -18.35 -9.41 19.53
N TYR A 360 -17.55 -8.98 18.55
CA TYR A 360 -18.05 -8.54 17.26
C TYR A 360 -18.80 -9.64 16.51
N GLU A 361 -18.30 -10.87 16.53
CA GLU A 361 -18.99 -12.03 15.94
C GLU A 361 -20.37 -12.26 16.56
N LYS A 362 -20.49 -12.15 17.88
CA LYS A 362 -21.77 -12.26 18.61
C LYS A 362 -22.74 -11.14 18.26
N GLU A 363 -22.25 -9.91 18.11
CA GLU A 363 -23.06 -8.76 17.70
C GLU A 363 -23.63 -8.92 16.28
N LEU A 364 -22.85 -9.50 15.36
CA LEU A 364 -23.27 -9.79 14.00
C LEU A 364 -24.17 -11.02 13.87
N ASN A 365 -24.07 -11.95 14.81
CA ASN A 365 -24.84 -13.19 14.81
C ASN A 365 -25.50 -13.46 16.17
N PRO A 366 -26.66 -12.83 16.43
CA PRO A 366 -27.39 -13.00 17.70
C PRO A 366 -27.73 -14.45 18.05
N MET A 367 -27.75 -15.35 17.05
CA MET A 367 -27.96 -16.79 17.32
C MET A 367 -26.88 -17.40 18.20
N ILE A 368 -25.63 -16.89 18.15
CA ILE A 368 -24.54 -17.36 19.00
C ILE A 368 -24.89 -17.08 20.47
N LEU A 369 -25.36 -15.86 20.79
CA LEU A 369 -25.79 -15.48 22.13
C LEU A 369 -26.98 -16.32 22.62
N PHE A 370 -27.96 -16.56 21.74
CA PHE A 370 -29.08 -17.41 22.04
C PHE A 370 -28.64 -18.84 22.39
N PHE A 371 -27.75 -19.44 21.61
CA PHE A 371 -27.25 -20.78 21.88
C PHE A 371 -26.41 -20.84 23.17
N GLU A 372 -25.63 -19.82 23.48
CA GLU A 372 -24.84 -19.76 24.72
C GLU A 372 -25.69 -19.59 25.96
N GLN A 373 -26.78 -18.82 25.86
CA GLN A 373 -27.61 -18.45 27.03
C GLN A 373 -28.83 -19.35 27.23
N CYS A 374 -29.41 -19.86 26.16
CA CYS A 374 -30.70 -20.56 26.18
C CYS A 374 -30.62 -22.05 25.83
N VAL A 375 -29.47 -22.54 25.35
CA VAL A 375 -29.30 -23.92 24.90
C VAL A 375 -28.26 -24.65 25.72
N ILE A 376 -28.65 -25.70 26.44
CA ILE A 376 -27.73 -26.57 27.19
C ILE A 376 -27.37 -27.77 26.30
N LYS A 377 -26.08 -27.96 26.03
CA LYS A 377 -25.60 -29.17 25.36
C LYS A 377 -25.70 -30.33 26.31
N CYS A 378 -26.43 -31.36 25.92
CA CYS A 378 -26.59 -32.60 26.66
C CYS A 378 -26.11 -33.80 25.85
N GLU A 379 -26.16 -35.00 26.44
CA GLU A 379 -25.80 -36.23 25.77
C GLU A 379 -26.69 -36.51 24.55
N SER A 380 -26.22 -37.32 23.63
CA SER A 380 -26.85 -37.59 22.31
C SER A 380 -28.27 -38.20 22.42
N THR A 381 -28.66 -38.65 23.58
CA THR A 381 -30.01 -39.21 23.88
C THR A 381 -31.10 -38.14 23.98
N HIS A 382 -30.73 -36.89 24.24
CA HIS A 382 -31.67 -35.79 24.37
C HIS A 382 -31.70 -34.97 23.09
N LYS A 383 -32.88 -34.82 22.49
CA LYS A 383 -33.07 -34.06 21.25
C LYS A 383 -34.22 -33.08 21.45
N GLU A 384 -34.03 -31.85 21.02
CA GLU A 384 -35.08 -30.84 20.98
C GLU A 384 -35.50 -30.58 19.53
N ASN A 385 -36.77 -30.26 19.35
CA ASN A 385 -37.32 -30.00 18.01
C ASN A 385 -36.85 -28.62 17.52
N ASN A 386 -36.33 -28.56 16.27
CA ASN A 386 -35.88 -27.33 15.65
C ASN A 386 -36.95 -26.23 15.66
N LYS A 387 -38.25 -26.58 15.58
CA LYS A 387 -39.36 -25.62 15.63
C LYS A 387 -39.47 -24.98 17.03
N ILE A 388 -39.23 -25.75 18.07
CA ILE A 388 -39.24 -25.23 19.45
C ILE A 388 -38.08 -24.29 19.65
N ILE A 389 -36.86 -24.70 19.23
CA ILE A 389 -35.67 -23.85 19.31
C ILE A 389 -35.91 -22.53 18.54
N TYR A 390 -36.45 -22.60 17.34
CA TYR A 390 -36.74 -21.40 16.53
C TYR A 390 -37.79 -20.48 17.20
N ASN A 391 -38.86 -21.05 17.76
CA ASN A 391 -39.90 -20.27 18.43
C ASN A 391 -39.39 -19.62 19.74
N THR A 392 -38.44 -20.25 20.43
CA THR A 392 -37.80 -19.69 21.62
C THR A 392 -36.80 -18.55 21.28
N TYR A 393 -36.20 -18.63 20.10
CA TYR A 393 -35.31 -17.58 19.58
C TYR A 393 -36.07 -16.31 19.16
N ARG A 394 -37.27 -16.43 18.57
CA ARG A 394 -38.16 -15.31 18.18
C ARG A 394 -38.71 -14.55 19.37
#